data_3ce55ed0148e1361476f1435e7a5df81
#
_entry.id   3ce55ed0148e1361476f1435e7a5df81
#
_cell.length_a   1.000
_cell.length_b   1.000
_cell.length_c   1.000
_cell.angle_alpha   90.00
_cell.angle_beta   90.00
_cell.angle_gamma   90.00
#
_symmetry.space_group_name_H-M   'P 1'
#
loop_
_entity.id
_entity.type
_entity.pdbx_description
1 polymer ?
#
loop_
_entity_poly.entity_id
_entity_poly.type
_entity_poly.pdbx_seq_one_letter_code
_entity_poly.pdbx_strand_id
1 'polypeptide(L)'
;MMATMLDVSRHAGVSKATVSRVLNGTGQVKESTRQKVFTAMQALDYRPNLLARSLANRTSNSIALVVSTFDGFYFGSLLRRASRQAEFHNKQLIVTDGHDTPEREQKAVQMLADRQCDAIILYTRYMDEPAILSLIDATEMPLVIINRNVTQARDRAIFFEQETAAFQAVEYLITQGHRDIACITLPVHTPTGTSRVAGYRKALEKYGIPWQPAKVKYGDYTLTRGYDACRELLEEGVTFSALFACNDDTALGAAKALRQAGLRIPQDVSLFGFDDAPGATWLEPGLSTVYLPIEDMIATAIDQAVRLANSEPVAPIPPFTGTLILRESVAAGPFFQRPA
;
A
#
# COMPACT_ATOMS: atom_id res chain seq x y z
N MET A 1 -0.31 -44.68 -3.09
CA MET A 1 0.72 -44.27 -2.12
C MET A 1 1.53 -43.16 -2.80
N MET A 2 1.75 -42.00 -2.17
CA MET A 2 2.55 -40.96 -2.81
C MET A 2 4.01 -41.40 -2.94
N ALA A 3 4.61 -41.20 -4.13
CA ALA A 3 6.03 -41.47 -4.35
C ALA A 3 6.92 -40.61 -3.40
N THR A 4 8.01 -41.19 -2.97
CA THR A 4 8.97 -40.56 -2.06
C THR A 4 10.27 -40.22 -2.79
N MET A 5 11.12 -39.37 -2.21
CA MET A 5 12.46 -39.11 -2.73
C MET A 5 13.30 -40.39 -2.85
N LEU A 6 13.04 -41.39 -2.00
CA LEU A 6 13.72 -42.68 -2.06
C LEU A 6 13.30 -43.50 -3.32
N ASP A 7 12.03 -43.44 -3.69
CA ASP A 7 11.53 -44.10 -4.88
C ASP A 7 12.11 -43.43 -6.14
N VAL A 8 12.20 -42.12 -6.20
CA VAL A 8 12.90 -41.37 -7.27
C VAL A 8 14.37 -41.80 -7.36
N SER A 9 15.04 -41.90 -6.23
CA SER A 9 16.44 -42.32 -6.13
C SER A 9 16.65 -43.73 -6.71
N ARG A 10 15.76 -44.67 -6.37
CA ARG A 10 15.78 -46.03 -6.89
C ARG A 10 15.51 -46.08 -8.39
N HIS A 11 14.49 -45.37 -8.86
CA HIS A 11 14.09 -45.33 -10.27
C HIS A 11 15.15 -44.70 -11.18
N ALA A 12 15.77 -43.60 -10.70
CA ALA A 12 16.84 -42.87 -11.41
C ALA A 12 18.23 -43.58 -11.32
N GLY A 13 18.38 -44.61 -10.48
CA GLY A 13 19.68 -45.28 -10.26
C GLY A 13 20.76 -44.39 -9.63
N VAL A 14 20.37 -43.46 -8.76
CA VAL A 14 21.30 -42.52 -8.10
C VAL A 14 21.05 -42.49 -6.60
N SER A 15 21.97 -41.90 -5.82
CA SER A 15 21.77 -41.79 -4.38
C SER A 15 20.69 -40.75 -4.02
N LYS A 16 20.05 -40.89 -2.86
CA LYS A 16 19.12 -39.87 -2.30
C LYS A 16 19.80 -38.50 -2.20
N ALA A 17 21.07 -38.46 -1.85
CA ALA A 17 21.85 -37.21 -1.82
C ALA A 17 21.99 -36.57 -3.21
N THR A 18 22.14 -37.36 -4.26
CA THR A 18 22.17 -36.89 -5.65
C THR A 18 20.83 -36.32 -6.07
N VAL A 19 19.69 -36.99 -5.76
CA VAL A 19 18.36 -36.45 -5.99
C VAL A 19 18.19 -35.11 -5.27
N SER A 20 18.55 -35.02 -4.01
CA SER A 20 18.50 -33.78 -3.23
C SER A 20 19.32 -32.66 -3.86
N ARG A 21 20.53 -32.92 -4.33
CA ARG A 21 21.38 -31.93 -5.01
C ARG A 21 20.76 -31.45 -6.33
N VAL A 22 20.17 -32.34 -7.10
CA VAL A 22 19.44 -32.00 -8.35
C VAL A 22 18.25 -31.08 -8.04
N LEU A 23 17.44 -31.42 -7.03
CA LEU A 23 16.28 -30.65 -6.62
C LEU A 23 16.61 -29.27 -6.07
N ASN A 24 17.72 -29.17 -5.34
CA ASN A 24 18.14 -27.92 -4.72
C ASN A 24 19.07 -27.08 -5.61
N GLY A 25 19.47 -27.59 -6.78
CA GLY A 25 20.42 -26.90 -7.64
C GLY A 25 21.82 -26.78 -7.03
N THR A 26 22.15 -27.57 -5.99
CA THR A 26 23.42 -27.48 -5.25
C THR A 26 24.44 -28.52 -5.73
N GLY A 27 25.70 -28.13 -5.78
CA GLY A 27 26.80 -29.01 -6.18
C GLY A 27 26.87 -29.29 -7.69
N GLN A 28 28.02 -29.82 -8.13
CA GLN A 28 28.22 -30.19 -9.53
C GLN A 28 27.57 -31.55 -9.81
N VAL A 29 26.39 -31.52 -10.46
CA VAL A 29 25.72 -32.71 -10.96
C VAL A 29 25.77 -32.70 -12.48
N LYS A 30 26.28 -33.79 -13.09
CA LYS A 30 26.34 -33.95 -14.56
C LYS A 30 24.92 -33.82 -15.15
N GLU A 31 24.78 -33.12 -16.27
CA GLU A 31 23.48 -32.89 -16.93
C GLU A 31 22.73 -34.20 -17.23
N SER A 32 23.47 -35.25 -17.65
CA SER A 32 22.89 -36.58 -17.87
C SER A 32 22.26 -37.18 -16.60
N THR A 33 22.85 -36.93 -15.43
CA THR A 33 22.31 -37.36 -14.14
C THR A 33 21.10 -36.55 -13.73
N ARG A 34 21.12 -35.23 -13.99
CA ARG A 34 20.00 -34.33 -13.76
C ARG A 34 18.77 -34.78 -14.56
N GLN A 35 19.00 -35.08 -15.85
CA GLN A 35 17.92 -35.53 -16.73
C GLN A 35 17.31 -36.86 -16.26
N LYS A 36 18.14 -37.82 -15.81
CA LYS A 36 17.64 -39.10 -15.24
C LYS A 36 16.73 -38.87 -14.02
N VAL A 37 17.12 -37.96 -13.14
CA VAL A 37 16.30 -37.62 -11.95
C VAL A 37 14.96 -37.00 -12.35
N PHE A 38 14.94 -36.05 -13.29
CA PHE A 38 13.69 -35.43 -13.74
C PHE A 38 12.78 -36.42 -14.47
N THR A 39 13.32 -37.30 -15.30
CA THR A 39 12.56 -38.39 -15.96
C THR A 39 11.92 -39.33 -14.92
N ALA A 40 12.70 -39.71 -13.88
CA ALA A 40 12.20 -40.54 -12.80
C ALA A 40 11.06 -39.86 -12.01
N MET A 41 11.19 -38.56 -11.75
CA MET A 41 10.17 -37.77 -11.07
C MET A 41 8.88 -37.71 -11.88
N GLN A 42 8.96 -37.49 -13.20
CA GLN A 42 7.80 -37.51 -14.10
C GLN A 42 7.13 -38.86 -14.13
N ALA A 43 7.91 -39.96 -14.27
CA ALA A 43 7.40 -41.31 -14.31
C ALA A 43 6.67 -41.73 -13.03
N LEU A 44 7.06 -41.15 -11.87
CA LEU A 44 6.48 -41.49 -10.57
C LEU A 44 5.45 -40.44 -10.10
N ASP A 45 5.13 -39.42 -10.90
CA ASP A 45 4.37 -38.21 -10.49
C ASP A 45 4.87 -37.68 -9.12
N TYR A 46 6.19 -37.72 -8.92
CA TYR A 46 6.79 -37.24 -7.70
C TYR A 46 6.88 -35.73 -7.73
N ARG A 47 6.24 -35.10 -6.76
CA ARG A 47 6.35 -33.66 -6.50
C ARG A 47 7.17 -33.45 -5.22
N PRO A 48 8.24 -32.63 -5.26
CA PRO A 48 9.00 -32.32 -4.06
C PRO A 48 8.08 -31.73 -2.98
N ASN A 49 8.16 -32.25 -1.78
CA ASN A 49 7.45 -31.66 -0.65
C ASN A 49 8.13 -30.33 -0.28
N LEU A 50 7.45 -29.22 -0.57
CA LEU A 50 7.95 -27.86 -0.29
C LEU A 50 8.21 -27.65 1.20
N LEU A 51 7.37 -28.21 2.09
CA LEU A 51 7.56 -28.12 3.54
C LEU A 51 8.84 -28.84 4.01
N ALA A 52 9.09 -30.06 3.50
CA ALA A 52 10.31 -30.77 3.82
C ALA A 52 11.57 -30.06 3.27
N ARG A 53 11.44 -29.39 2.13
CA ARG A 53 12.50 -28.56 1.52
C ARG A 53 12.75 -27.29 2.34
N SER A 54 11.72 -26.61 2.79
CA SER A 54 11.80 -25.42 3.63
C SER A 54 12.51 -25.73 4.94
N LEU A 55 12.14 -26.82 5.59
CA LEU A 55 12.79 -27.29 6.82
C LEU A 55 14.29 -27.60 6.61
N ALA A 56 14.64 -28.23 5.46
CA ALA A 56 16.04 -28.57 5.16
C ALA A 56 16.89 -27.33 4.84
N ASN A 57 16.30 -26.33 4.17
CA ASN A 57 17.02 -25.15 3.70
C ASN A 57 16.84 -23.94 4.63
N ARG A 58 16.04 -24.05 5.69
CA ARG A 58 15.64 -22.94 6.57
C ARG A 58 15.10 -21.71 5.83
N THR A 59 14.47 -21.93 4.66
CA THR A 59 13.79 -20.87 3.89
C THR A 59 12.47 -21.42 3.39
N SER A 60 11.40 -20.65 3.60
CA SER A 60 10.06 -20.99 3.09
C SER A 60 9.89 -20.62 1.61
N ASN A 61 10.83 -19.83 1.10
CA ASN A 61 10.75 -19.21 -0.21
C ASN A 61 9.49 -18.34 -0.40
N SER A 62 9.03 -17.72 0.69
CA SER A 62 7.85 -16.88 0.71
C SER A 62 8.09 -15.55 1.42
N ILE A 63 7.48 -14.51 0.89
CA ILE A 63 7.35 -13.18 1.51
C ILE A 63 5.88 -13.02 1.93
N ALA A 64 5.66 -12.60 3.16
CA ALA A 64 4.34 -12.33 3.66
C ALA A 64 4.01 -10.82 3.59
N LEU A 65 2.76 -10.49 3.30
CA LEU A 65 2.26 -9.12 3.26
C LEU A 65 0.96 -9.04 4.08
N VAL A 66 0.96 -8.21 5.10
CA VAL A 66 -0.24 -7.81 5.85
C VAL A 66 -0.70 -6.48 5.26
N VAL A 67 -1.95 -6.41 4.79
CA VAL A 67 -2.59 -5.18 4.32
C VAL A 67 -3.77 -4.84 5.24
N SER A 68 -4.18 -3.58 5.27
CA SER A 68 -5.29 -3.14 6.12
C SER A 68 -6.65 -3.61 5.61
N THR A 69 -6.79 -3.79 4.28
CA THR A 69 -8.01 -4.30 3.62
C THR A 69 -7.67 -4.81 2.23
N PHE A 70 -8.57 -5.61 1.64
CA PHE A 70 -8.49 -5.99 0.23
C PHE A 70 -9.35 -5.10 -0.69
N ASP A 71 -10.09 -4.16 -0.12
CA ASP A 71 -11.02 -3.32 -0.86
C ASP A 71 -10.35 -2.11 -1.53
N GLY A 72 -10.97 -1.63 -2.60
CA GLY A 72 -10.61 -0.41 -3.30
C GLY A 72 -9.52 -0.57 -4.36
N PHE A 73 -9.43 0.43 -5.21
CA PHE A 73 -8.45 0.46 -6.32
C PHE A 73 -7.00 0.57 -5.84
N TYR A 74 -6.79 1.26 -4.73
CA TYR A 74 -5.47 1.48 -4.13
C TYR A 74 -4.79 0.17 -3.76
N PHE A 75 -5.47 -0.70 -2.99
CA PHE A 75 -4.91 -2.00 -2.60
C PHE A 75 -4.83 -2.97 -3.77
N GLY A 76 -5.73 -2.88 -4.75
CA GLY A 76 -5.64 -3.68 -5.98
C GLY A 76 -4.33 -3.43 -6.75
N SER A 77 -3.91 -2.17 -6.88
CA SER A 77 -2.64 -1.79 -7.52
C SER A 77 -1.43 -2.27 -6.70
N LEU A 78 -1.46 -2.06 -5.38
CA LEU A 78 -0.44 -2.53 -4.45
C LEU A 78 -0.24 -4.05 -4.56
N LEU A 79 -1.31 -4.83 -4.46
CA LEU A 79 -1.26 -6.30 -4.48
C LEU A 79 -0.74 -6.85 -5.80
N ARG A 80 -1.18 -6.28 -6.92
CA ARG A 80 -0.70 -6.66 -8.25
C ARG A 80 0.80 -6.40 -8.39
N ARG A 81 1.29 -5.26 -7.93
CA ARG A 81 2.71 -4.94 -7.96
C ARG A 81 3.52 -5.83 -7.01
N ALA A 82 3.00 -6.06 -5.80
CA ALA A 82 3.59 -6.97 -4.83
C ALA A 82 3.79 -8.37 -5.38
N SER A 83 2.77 -8.93 -6.03
CA SER A 83 2.85 -10.26 -6.65
C SER A 83 3.97 -10.34 -7.70
N ARG A 84 4.04 -9.36 -8.60
CA ARG A 84 5.09 -9.31 -9.64
C ARG A 84 6.49 -9.17 -9.05
N GLN A 85 6.64 -8.34 -8.01
CA GLN A 85 7.95 -8.13 -7.39
C GLN A 85 8.41 -9.36 -6.60
N ALA A 86 7.51 -10.05 -5.92
CA ALA A 86 7.82 -11.32 -5.25
C ALA A 86 8.23 -12.40 -6.27
N GLU A 87 7.51 -12.52 -7.40
CA GLU A 87 7.85 -13.42 -8.50
C GLU A 87 9.22 -13.10 -9.11
N PHE A 88 9.57 -11.82 -9.30
CA PHE A 88 10.88 -11.39 -9.77
C PHE A 88 12.02 -11.94 -8.88
N HIS A 89 11.79 -12.00 -7.57
CA HIS A 89 12.72 -12.60 -6.61
C HIS A 89 12.54 -14.12 -6.45
N ASN A 90 11.75 -14.77 -7.29
CA ASN A 90 11.42 -16.19 -7.16
C ASN A 90 10.83 -16.54 -5.77
N LYS A 91 10.09 -15.63 -5.16
CA LYS A 91 9.39 -15.81 -3.89
C LYS A 91 7.89 -15.96 -4.10
N GLN A 92 7.26 -16.78 -3.27
CA GLN A 92 5.80 -16.85 -3.18
C GLN A 92 5.30 -15.69 -2.31
N LEU A 93 4.30 -14.95 -2.78
CA LEU A 93 3.63 -13.93 -1.97
C LEU A 93 2.48 -14.57 -1.19
N ILE A 94 2.46 -14.37 0.12
CA ILE A 94 1.36 -14.74 1.02
C ILE A 94 0.73 -13.44 1.52
N VAL A 95 -0.57 -13.24 1.31
CA VAL A 95 -1.25 -12.01 1.72
C VAL A 95 -2.30 -12.33 2.76
N THR A 96 -2.42 -11.48 3.77
CA THR A 96 -3.47 -11.54 4.78
C THR A 96 -4.02 -10.15 5.10
N ASP A 97 -5.28 -10.11 5.51
CA ASP A 97 -5.98 -8.91 5.96
C ASP A 97 -5.67 -8.63 7.45
N GLY A 98 -5.26 -7.41 7.75
CA GLY A 98 -5.04 -6.91 9.11
C GLY A 98 -6.31 -6.35 9.75
N HIS A 99 -7.41 -6.27 8.99
CA HIS A 99 -8.74 -5.86 9.46
C HIS A 99 -8.78 -4.51 10.20
N ASP A 100 -7.95 -3.56 9.77
CA ASP A 100 -7.97 -2.16 10.22
C ASP A 100 -7.89 -1.95 11.76
N THR A 101 -7.24 -2.85 12.50
CA THR A 101 -6.94 -2.62 13.92
C THR A 101 -5.53 -3.08 14.30
N PRO A 102 -4.82 -2.36 15.20
CA PRO A 102 -3.47 -2.73 15.62
C PRO A 102 -3.37 -4.16 16.15
N GLU A 103 -4.36 -4.61 16.93
CA GLU A 103 -4.37 -5.94 17.55
C GLU A 103 -4.51 -7.04 16.51
N ARG A 104 -5.28 -6.81 15.45
CA ARG A 104 -5.45 -7.77 14.36
C ARG A 104 -4.24 -7.77 13.43
N GLU A 105 -3.67 -6.59 13.13
CA GLU A 105 -2.40 -6.47 12.39
C GLU A 105 -1.28 -7.26 13.12
N GLN A 106 -1.17 -7.11 14.45
CA GLN A 106 -0.21 -7.84 15.26
C GLN A 106 -0.43 -9.36 15.20
N LYS A 107 -1.69 -9.81 15.33
CA LYS A 107 -2.04 -11.24 15.21
C LYS A 107 -1.73 -11.80 13.83
N ALA A 108 -1.97 -11.01 12.77
CA ALA A 108 -1.65 -11.41 11.42
C ALA A 108 -0.14 -11.59 11.22
N VAL A 109 0.67 -10.66 11.74
CA VAL A 109 2.14 -10.77 11.73
C VAL A 109 2.59 -12.02 12.47
N GLN A 110 2.07 -12.27 13.68
CA GLN A 110 2.42 -13.46 14.47
C GLN A 110 2.06 -14.76 13.73
N MET A 111 0.86 -14.84 13.16
CA MET A 111 0.43 -16.02 12.39
C MET A 111 1.37 -16.29 11.18
N LEU A 112 1.87 -15.24 10.53
CA LEU A 112 2.80 -15.36 9.41
C LEU A 112 4.22 -15.72 9.88
N ALA A 113 4.63 -15.23 11.05
CA ALA A 113 5.87 -15.62 11.70
C ALA A 113 5.86 -17.12 12.06
N ASP A 114 4.76 -17.62 12.62
CA ASP A 114 4.58 -19.05 12.93
C ASP A 114 4.66 -19.94 11.67
N ARG A 115 4.35 -19.40 10.50
CA ARG A 115 4.51 -20.07 9.19
C ARG A 115 5.93 -20.02 8.65
N GLN A 116 6.84 -19.35 9.37
CA GLN A 116 8.24 -19.20 8.99
C GLN A 116 8.45 -18.62 7.59
N CYS A 117 7.68 -17.57 7.23
CA CYS A 117 7.95 -16.79 6.03
C CYS A 117 9.35 -16.19 6.10
N ASP A 118 10.03 -16.03 4.96
CA ASP A 118 11.40 -15.51 4.94
C ASP A 118 11.49 -14.06 5.41
N ALA A 119 10.44 -13.27 5.16
CA ALA A 119 10.24 -11.93 5.69
C ALA A 119 8.76 -11.55 5.68
N ILE A 120 8.40 -10.54 6.46
CA ILE A 120 7.05 -10.02 6.58
C ILE A 120 7.06 -8.53 6.23
N ILE A 121 6.08 -8.09 5.47
CA ILE A 121 5.81 -6.69 5.17
C ILE A 121 4.48 -6.33 5.83
N LEU A 122 4.46 -5.29 6.63
CA LEU A 122 3.26 -4.77 7.29
C LEU A 122 2.91 -3.39 6.71
N TYR A 123 1.79 -3.32 5.99
CA TYR A 123 1.14 -2.06 5.69
C TYR A 123 0.19 -1.73 6.84
N THR A 124 0.49 -0.69 7.62
CA THR A 124 -0.35 -0.29 8.76
C THR A 124 -0.93 1.10 8.60
N ARG A 125 -2.20 1.26 8.98
CA ARG A 125 -2.91 2.54 9.08
C ARG A 125 -3.02 3.03 10.52
N TYR A 126 -2.95 2.14 11.50
CA TYR A 126 -3.39 2.41 12.86
C TYR A 126 -2.28 2.27 13.92
N MET A 127 -1.28 1.41 13.69
CA MET A 127 -0.21 1.24 14.70
C MET A 127 0.62 2.51 14.84
N ASP A 128 0.90 2.88 16.07
CA ASP A 128 1.87 3.92 16.41
C ASP A 128 3.32 3.39 16.41
N GLU A 129 4.29 4.29 16.47
CA GLU A 129 5.71 3.91 16.42
C GLU A 129 6.12 2.99 17.58
N PRO A 130 5.71 3.20 18.85
CA PRO A 130 6.03 2.28 19.94
C PRO A 130 5.51 0.86 19.72
N ALA A 131 4.28 0.70 19.23
CA ALA A 131 3.70 -0.61 18.93
C ALA A 131 4.44 -1.30 17.78
N ILE A 132 4.84 -0.56 16.75
CA ILE A 132 5.64 -1.08 15.63
C ILE A 132 7.01 -1.55 16.10
N LEU A 133 7.71 -0.77 16.92
CA LEU A 133 9.02 -1.14 17.45
C LEU A 133 8.94 -2.40 18.33
N SER A 134 7.93 -2.49 19.19
CA SER A 134 7.67 -3.69 19.99
C SER A 134 7.42 -4.92 19.11
N LEU A 135 6.70 -4.74 17.99
CA LEU A 135 6.41 -5.82 17.04
C LEU A 135 7.67 -6.26 16.29
N ILE A 136 8.54 -5.31 15.88
CA ILE A 136 9.83 -5.61 15.27
C ILE A 136 10.71 -6.43 16.21
N ASP A 137 10.78 -6.04 17.48
CA ASP A 137 11.61 -6.72 18.50
C ASP A 137 11.06 -8.11 18.84
N ALA A 138 9.74 -8.30 18.79
CA ALA A 138 9.09 -9.58 19.08
C ALA A 138 9.10 -10.56 17.90
N THR A 139 9.46 -10.12 16.69
CA THR A 139 9.38 -10.92 15.48
C THR A 139 10.77 -11.39 15.07
N GLU A 140 11.00 -12.72 15.02
CA GLU A 140 12.30 -13.30 14.62
C GLU A 140 12.62 -13.06 13.14
N MET A 141 11.58 -13.01 12.26
CA MET A 141 11.73 -12.75 10.84
C MET A 141 11.91 -11.26 10.57
N PRO A 142 12.64 -10.89 9.51
CA PRO A 142 12.70 -9.51 9.07
C PRO A 142 11.29 -8.93 8.86
N LEU A 143 10.99 -7.79 9.50
CA LEU A 143 9.73 -7.06 9.38
C LEU A 143 10.00 -5.70 8.73
N VAL A 144 9.37 -5.45 7.59
CA VAL A 144 9.40 -4.16 6.85
C VAL A 144 8.05 -3.47 6.98
N ILE A 145 8.06 -2.18 7.28
CA ILE A 145 6.86 -1.39 7.55
C ILE A 145 6.59 -0.46 6.37
N ILE A 146 5.35 -0.43 5.90
CA ILE A 146 4.89 0.54 4.89
C ILE A 146 3.88 1.50 5.53
N ASN A 147 3.87 2.75 5.02
CA ASN A 147 2.94 3.81 5.40
C ASN A 147 3.21 4.43 6.78
N ARG A 148 4.34 4.10 7.41
CA ARG A 148 4.78 4.71 8.67
C ARG A 148 6.24 5.12 8.62
N ASN A 149 6.52 6.31 9.13
CA ASN A 149 7.86 6.70 9.50
C ASN A 149 8.17 6.07 10.87
N VAL A 150 9.17 5.20 10.93
CA VAL A 150 9.66 4.60 12.17
C VAL A 150 11.07 5.10 12.41
N THR A 151 11.21 6.08 13.29
CA THR A 151 12.46 6.87 13.44
C THR A 151 13.64 6.02 13.89
N GLN A 152 13.39 5.05 14.76
CA GLN A 152 14.40 4.15 15.31
C GLN A 152 14.68 2.91 14.44
N ALA A 153 13.89 2.67 13.38
CA ALA A 153 14.04 1.57 12.43
C ALA A 153 13.87 2.05 10.98
N ARG A 154 14.58 3.11 10.62
CA ARG A 154 14.50 3.77 9.31
C ARG A 154 14.88 2.87 8.14
N ASP A 155 15.74 1.91 8.37
CA ASP A 155 16.16 0.88 7.42
C ASP A 155 15.07 -0.16 7.10
N ARG A 156 13.99 -0.16 7.87
CA ARG A 156 12.82 -1.04 7.73
C ARG A 156 11.53 -0.30 7.44
N ALA A 157 11.57 1.04 7.31
CA ALA A 157 10.41 1.90 7.15
C ALA A 157 10.34 2.52 5.76
N ILE A 158 9.23 2.30 5.07
CA ILE A 158 8.94 2.87 3.75
C ILE A 158 7.67 3.70 3.89
N PHE A 159 7.79 5.00 3.68
CA PHE A 159 6.69 5.92 3.92
C PHE A 159 6.66 7.05 2.91
N PHE A 160 5.56 7.77 2.93
CA PHE A 160 5.23 8.85 2.02
C PHE A 160 5.03 10.16 2.81
N GLU A 161 5.44 11.29 2.24
CA GLU A 161 5.30 12.64 2.81
C GLU A 161 3.85 13.16 2.72
N GLN A 162 2.97 12.60 3.58
CA GLN A 162 1.52 12.84 3.55
C GLN A 162 1.15 14.31 3.75
N GLU A 163 1.79 14.98 4.73
CA GLU A 163 1.52 16.38 5.06
C GLU A 163 1.92 17.31 3.92
N THR A 164 3.12 17.13 3.39
CA THR A 164 3.64 17.94 2.29
C THR A 164 2.79 17.81 1.04
N ALA A 165 2.38 16.60 0.70
CA ALA A 165 1.54 16.35 -0.47
C ALA A 165 0.12 16.93 -0.32
N ALA A 166 -0.50 16.81 0.86
CA ALA A 166 -1.79 17.44 1.14
C ALA A 166 -1.69 18.97 1.14
N PHE A 167 -0.61 19.52 1.69
CA PHE A 167 -0.32 20.96 1.62
C PHE A 167 -0.29 21.43 0.17
N GLN A 168 0.46 20.75 -0.72
CA GLN A 168 0.57 21.12 -2.14
C GLN A 168 -0.76 21.06 -2.87
N ALA A 169 -1.60 20.05 -2.61
CA ALA A 169 -2.93 19.92 -3.19
C ALA A 169 -3.84 21.10 -2.82
N VAL A 170 -3.88 21.45 -1.54
CA VAL A 170 -4.71 22.56 -1.06
C VAL A 170 -4.13 23.91 -1.47
N GLU A 171 -2.81 24.07 -1.46
CA GLU A 171 -2.13 25.25 -1.99
C GLU A 171 -2.48 25.49 -3.46
N TYR A 172 -2.52 24.42 -4.26
CA TYR A 172 -2.96 24.52 -5.64
C TYR A 172 -4.40 25.08 -5.75
N LEU A 173 -5.35 24.55 -4.98
CA LEU A 173 -6.73 25.09 -4.95
C LEU A 173 -6.75 26.57 -4.57
N ILE A 174 -5.93 26.98 -3.59
CA ILE A 174 -5.83 28.38 -3.17
C ILE A 174 -5.24 29.26 -4.28
N THR A 175 -4.23 28.77 -5.01
CA THR A 175 -3.62 29.52 -6.14
C THR A 175 -4.58 29.60 -7.34
N GLN A 176 -5.51 28.65 -7.47
CA GLN A 176 -6.63 28.72 -8.42
C GLN A 176 -7.72 29.72 -7.95
N GLY A 177 -7.56 30.44 -6.86
CA GLY A 177 -8.49 31.46 -6.38
C GLY A 177 -9.59 30.94 -5.46
N HIS A 178 -9.50 29.71 -4.96
CA HIS A 178 -10.43 29.23 -3.94
C HIS A 178 -10.00 29.73 -2.54
N ARG A 179 -10.99 30.14 -1.73
CA ARG A 179 -10.80 30.54 -0.32
C ARG A 179 -11.73 29.76 0.59
N ASP A 180 -12.90 29.40 0.10
CA ASP A 180 -13.88 28.57 0.77
C ASP A 180 -13.68 27.13 0.33
N ILE A 181 -12.77 26.43 1.04
CA ILE A 181 -12.38 25.06 0.71
C ILE A 181 -12.89 24.14 1.82
N ALA A 182 -13.74 23.17 1.49
CA ALA A 182 -14.11 22.09 2.40
C ALA A 182 -13.13 20.93 2.32
N CYS A 183 -13.09 20.12 3.37
CA CYS A 183 -12.24 18.94 3.43
C CYS A 183 -13.04 17.71 3.92
N ILE A 184 -12.98 16.61 3.18
CA ILE A 184 -13.41 15.30 3.70
C ILE A 184 -12.14 14.51 3.99
N THR A 185 -11.83 14.39 5.28
CA THR A 185 -10.61 13.75 5.76
C THR A 185 -10.82 12.27 6.01
N LEU A 186 -9.74 11.58 6.30
CA LEU A 186 -9.71 10.20 6.76
C LEU A 186 -9.96 10.16 8.28
N PRO A 187 -10.12 8.96 8.90
CA PRO A 187 -10.32 8.88 10.34
C PRO A 187 -9.23 9.60 11.11
N VAL A 188 -9.61 10.49 12.04
CA VAL A 188 -8.69 11.38 12.78
C VAL A 188 -7.72 10.66 13.70
N HIS A 189 -8.01 9.44 14.08
CA HIS A 189 -7.13 8.60 14.89
C HIS A 189 -6.08 7.87 14.05
N THR A 190 -6.11 8.06 12.71
CA THR A 190 -5.07 7.49 11.84
C THR A 190 -3.97 8.53 11.60
N PRO A 191 -2.69 8.17 11.72
CA PRO A 191 -1.59 9.08 11.40
C PRO A 191 -1.67 9.65 9.97
N THR A 192 -2.14 8.89 8.99
CA THR A 192 -2.36 9.38 7.62
C THR A 192 -3.42 10.48 7.58
N GLY A 193 -4.56 10.28 8.24
CA GLY A 193 -5.62 11.28 8.32
C GLY A 193 -5.15 12.55 9.03
N THR A 194 -4.48 12.40 10.17
CA THR A 194 -3.89 13.53 10.90
C THR A 194 -2.90 14.33 10.05
N SER A 195 -2.00 13.65 9.33
CA SER A 195 -1.00 14.31 8.49
C SER A 195 -1.62 15.04 7.29
N ARG A 196 -2.62 14.44 6.62
CA ARG A 196 -3.30 15.11 5.50
C ARG A 196 -4.10 16.34 5.95
N VAL A 197 -4.75 16.27 7.12
CA VAL A 197 -5.42 17.44 7.73
C VAL A 197 -4.42 18.51 8.15
N ALA A 198 -3.26 18.11 8.69
CA ALA A 198 -2.20 19.06 9.02
C ALA A 198 -1.71 19.82 7.77
N GLY A 199 -1.52 19.12 6.64
CA GLY A 199 -1.17 19.74 5.36
C GLY A 199 -2.25 20.72 4.85
N TYR A 200 -3.52 20.33 4.91
CA TYR A 200 -4.65 21.19 4.58
C TYR A 200 -4.65 22.46 5.46
N ARG A 201 -4.54 22.32 6.79
CA ARG A 201 -4.52 23.43 7.73
C ARG A 201 -3.34 24.37 7.49
N LYS A 202 -2.15 23.81 7.27
CA LYS A 202 -0.93 24.55 6.99
C LYS A 202 -1.02 25.39 5.70
N ALA A 203 -1.71 24.86 4.67
CA ALA A 203 -1.96 25.62 3.44
C ALA A 203 -2.92 26.79 3.69
N LEU A 204 -4.01 26.61 4.42
CA LEU A 204 -4.91 27.69 4.80
C LEU A 204 -4.18 28.77 5.59
N GLU A 205 -3.39 28.38 6.59
CA GLU A 205 -2.63 29.27 7.46
C GLU A 205 -1.62 30.11 6.67
N LYS A 206 -0.86 29.50 5.73
CA LYS A 206 0.09 30.21 4.86
C LYS A 206 -0.55 31.35 4.08
N TYR A 207 -1.81 31.19 3.68
CA TYR A 207 -2.53 32.19 2.89
C TYR A 207 -3.52 33.03 3.71
N GLY A 208 -3.43 32.97 5.04
CA GLY A 208 -4.30 33.77 5.94
C GLY A 208 -5.79 33.41 5.88
N ILE A 209 -6.11 32.19 5.46
CA ILE A 209 -7.49 31.69 5.40
C ILE A 209 -7.85 31.08 6.76
N PRO A 210 -8.91 31.55 7.43
CA PRO A 210 -9.29 31.04 8.75
C PRO A 210 -9.68 29.56 8.71
N TRP A 211 -9.19 28.80 9.68
CA TRP A 211 -9.66 27.44 9.92
C TRP A 211 -11.12 27.44 10.37
N GLN A 212 -11.94 26.65 9.72
CA GLN A 212 -13.38 26.50 10.02
C GLN A 212 -13.71 25.03 10.25
N PRO A 213 -13.91 24.58 11.51
CA PRO A 213 -14.22 23.16 11.79
C PRO A 213 -15.44 22.63 11.05
N ALA A 214 -16.46 23.46 10.79
CA ALA A 214 -17.65 23.09 10.06
C ALA A 214 -17.37 22.63 8.61
N LYS A 215 -16.27 23.09 8.02
CA LYS A 215 -15.85 22.69 6.66
C LYS A 215 -15.11 21.35 6.61
N VAL A 216 -14.90 20.70 7.75
CA VAL A 216 -14.17 19.42 7.82
C VAL A 216 -15.13 18.31 8.23
N LYS A 217 -15.27 17.29 7.38
CA LYS A 217 -16.00 16.06 7.67
C LYS A 217 -15.07 14.87 7.66
N TYR A 218 -15.48 13.81 8.35
CA TYR A 218 -14.66 12.61 8.54
C TYR A 218 -15.16 11.47 7.67
N GLY A 219 -14.25 10.94 6.86
CA GLY A 219 -14.42 9.75 6.05
C GLY A 219 -13.91 8.49 6.76
N ASP A 220 -13.93 7.39 6.01
CA ASP A 220 -13.40 6.07 6.43
C ASP A 220 -12.66 5.36 5.29
N TYR A 221 -12.17 6.10 4.33
CA TYR A 221 -11.54 5.66 3.08
C TYR A 221 -12.51 5.14 2.00
N THR A 222 -13.81 5.05 2.25
CA THR A 222 -14.78 4.46 1.32
C THR A 222 -15.55 5.49 0.50
N LEU A 223 -16.03 5.05 -0.68
CA LEU A 223 -16.94 5.86 -1.51
C LEU A 223 -18.23 6.24 -0.75
N THR A 224 -18.78 5.28 -0.01
CA THR A 224 -20.06 5.48 0.72
C THR A 224 -19.92 6.59 1.75
N ARG A 225 -18.88 6.53 2.57
CA ARG A 225 -18.68 7.55 3.59
C ARG A 225 -18.29 8.91 2.98
N GLY A 226 -17.55 8.90 1.85
CA GLY A 226 -17.29 10.13 1.07
C GLY A 226 -18.56 10.79 0.58
N TYR A 227 -19.52 10.00 0.09
CA TYR A 227 -20.86 10.47 -0.30
C TYR A 227 -21.63 11.05 0.89
N ASP A 228 -21.72 10.33 2.01
CA ASP A 228 -22.44 10.77 3.20
C ASP A 228 -21.83 12.03 3.81
N ALA A 229 -20.50 12.11 3.92
CA ALA A 229 -19.80 13.28 4.45
C ALA A 229 -20.02 14.54 3.59
N CYS A 230 -20.06 14.38 2.26
CA CYS A 230 -20.40 15.49 1.36
C CYS A 230 -21.86 15.93 1.53
N ARG A 231 -22.78 14.98 1.66
CA ARG A 231 -24.19 15.30 1.96
C ARG A 231 -24.33 16.05 3.28
N GLU A 232 -23.65 15.63 4.34
CA GLU A 232 -23.63 16.34 5.63
C GLU A 232 -23.22 17.81 5.46
N LEU A 233 -22.15 18.10 4.69
CA LEU A 233 -21.73 19.46 4.39
C LEU A 233 -22.86 20.28 3.74
N LEU A 234 -23.55 19.70 2.76
CA LEU A 234 -24.62 20.36 2.00
C LEU A 234 -25.88 20.57 2.86
N GLU A 235 -26.28 19.56 3.62
CA GLU A 235 -27.45 19.59 4.51
C GLU A 235 -27.30 20.59 5.67
N GLU A 236 -26.07 20.75 6.17
CA GLU A 236 -25.71 21.76 7.18
C GLU A 236 -25.58 23.18 6.60
N GLY A 237 -25.77 23.35 5.29
CA GLY A 237 -25.68 24.66 4.63
C GLY A 237 -24.23 25.21 4.57
N VAL A 238 -23.22 24.36 4.66
CA VAL A 238 -21.81 24.78 4.54
C VAL A 238 -21.52 25.20 3.11
N THR A 239 -21.09 26.45 2.93
CA THR A 239 -20.70 26.96 1.61
C THR A 239 -19.23 26.73 1.33
N PHE A 240 -18.92 26.24 0.12
CA PHE A 240 -17.55 26.04 -0.36
C PHE A 240 -17.49 26.11 -1.88
N SER A 241 -16.39 26.59 -2.43
CA SER A 241 -16.12 26.64 -3.88
C SER A 241 -15.19 25.52 -4.33
N ALA A 242 -14.53 24.85 -3.38
CA ALA A 242 -13.70 23.68 -3.64
C ALA A 242 -13.82 22.66 -2.51
N LEU A 243 -13.64 21.39 -2.84
CA LEU A 243 -13.61 20.27 -1.92
C LEU A 243 -12.32 19.48 -2.10
N PHE A 244 -11.52 19.39 -1.03
CA PHE A 244 -10.38 18.51 -0.92
C PHE A 244 -10.82 17.21 -0.23
N ALA A 245 -10.78 16.11 -0.97
CA ALA A 245 -11.03 14.77 -0.43
C ALA A 245 -9.70 14.06 -0.19
N CYS A 246 -9.51 13.55 1.01
CA CYS A 246 -8.23 12.97 1.43
C CYS A 246 -7.93 11.57 0.85
N ASN A 247 -8.75 11.05 -0.06
CA ASN A 247 -8.44 9.98 -1.00
C ASN A 247 -9.43 9.99 -2.17
N ASP A 248 -9.10 9.30 -3.25
CA ASP A 248 -9.90 9.33 -4.49
C ASP A 248 -11.24 8.60 -4.32
N ASP A 249 -11.32 7.52 -3.57
CA ASP A 249 -12.60 6.85 -3.30
C ASP A 249 -13.57 7.80 -2.58
N THR A 250 -13.09 8.56 -1.59
CA THR A 250 -13.86 9.62 -0.94
C THR A 250 -14.30 10.71 -1.95
N ALA A 251 -13.38 11.12 -2.85
CA ALA A 251 -13.69 12.10 -3.89
C ALA A 251 -14.78 11.61 -4.85
N LEU A 252 -14.74 10.35 -5.27
CA LEU A 252 -15.76 9.73 -6.12
C LEU A 252 -17.13 9.71 -5.44
N GLY A 253 -17.15 9.38 -4.14
CA GLY A 253 -18.37 9.46 -3.33
C GLY A 253 -18.93 10.89 -3.25
N ALA A 254 -18.07 11.86 -2.96
CA ALA A 254 -18.42 13.27 -2.89
C ALA A 254 -18.92 13.81 -4.24
N ALA A 255 -18.30 13.43 -5.36
CA ALA A 255 -18.74 13.79 -6.69
C ALA A 255 -20.19 13.35 -6.97
N LYS A 256 -20.56 12.15 -6.53
CA LYS A 256 -21.96 11.66 -6.62
C LYS A 256 -22.90 12.52 -5.80
N ALA A 257 -22.54 12.89 -4.57
CA ALA A 257 -23.38 13.74 -3.71
C ALA A 257 -23.56 15.14 -4.31
N LEU A 258 -22.49 15.78 -4.79
CA LEU A 258 -22.54 17.08 -5.45
C LEU A 258 -23.48 17.07 -6.66
N ARG A 259 -23.36 16.07 -7.55
CA ARG A 259 -24.23 15.93 -8.73
C ARG A 259 -25.70 15.73 -8.36
N GLN A 260 -25.99 14.94 -7.33
CA GLN A 260 -27.37 14.75 -6.86
C GLN A 260 -27.98 16.02 -6.24
N ALA A 261 -27.14 16.90 -5.68
CA ALA A 261 -27.54 18.22 -5.22
C ALA A 261 -27.64 19.25 -6.36
N GLY A 262 -27.42 18.85 -7.63
CA GLY A 262 -27.46 19.73 -8.79
C GLY A 262 -26.23 20.60 -8.99
N LEU A 263 -25.13 20.34 -8.25
CA LEU A 263 -23.87 21.07 -8.35
C LEU A 263 -22.97 20.43 -9.41
N ARG A 264 -22.43 21.25 -10.30
CA ARG A 264 -21.55 20.84 -11.40
C ARG A 264 -20.10 20.91 -10.96
N ILE A 265 -19.35 19.90 -11.34
CA ILE A 265 -17.90 19.85 -11.17
C ILE A 265 -17.26 20.11 -12.55
N PRO A 266 -16.35 21.08 -12.68
CA PRO A 266 -15.81 21.99 -11.66
C PRO A 266 -16.55 23.35 -11.56
N GLN A 267 -17.62 23.60 -12.33
CA GLN A 267 -18.21 24.92 -12.53
C GLN A 267 -18.77 25.54 -11.24
N ASP A 268 -19.40 24.74 -10.39
CA ASP A 268 -19.99 25.19 -9.13
C ASP A 268 -19.08 24.84 -7.95
N VAL A 269 -18.42 23.68 -8.00
CA VAL A 269 -17.46 23.19 -6.97
C VAL A 269 -16.29 22.49 -7.64
N SER A 270 -15.09 22.96 -7.41
CA SER A 270 -13.86 22.25 -7.76
C SER A 270 -13.62 21.07 -6.82
N LEU A 271 -13.19 19.93 -7.36
CA LEU A 271 -12.94 18.71 -6.59
C LEU A 271 -11.49 18.25 -6.77
N PHE A 272 -10.82 18.00 -5.64
CA PHE A 272 -9.44 17.48 -5.64
C PHE A 272 -9.34 16.24 -4.75
N GLY A 273 -8.74 15.17 -5.27
CA GLY A 273 -8.56 13.89 -4.59
C GLY A 273 -7.14 13.66 -4.09
N PHE A 274 -6.84 12.40 -3.77
CA PHE A 274 -5.52 11.95 -3.32
C PHE A 274 -5.39 10.45 -3.63
N ASP A 275 -4.23 9.98 -4.08
CA ASP A 275 -3.73 8.64 -4.39
C ASP A 275 -3.46 8.42 -5.90
N ASP A 276 -4.13 9.12 -6.81
CA ASP A 276 -4.21 8.87 -8.27
C ASP A 276 -4.62 7.42 -8.57
N ALA A 277 -5.67 6.98 -7.87
CA ALA A 277 -6.24 5.65 -8.09
C ALA A 277 -6.85 5.53 -9.50
N PRO A 278 -6.90 4.33 -10.10
CA PRO A 278 -7.44 4.13 -11.45
C PRO A 278 -8.81 4.76 -11.69
N GLY A 279 -9.66 4.83 -10.65
CA GLY A 279 -10.98 5.47 -10.72
C GLY A 279 -10.95 6.97 -10.99
N ALA A 280 -9.87 7.66 -10.64
CA ALA A 280 -9.73 9.11 -10.82
C ALA A 280 -9.81 9.54 -12.30
N THR A 281 -9.24 8.74 -13.20
CA THR A 281 -9.25 8.99 -14.64
C THR A 281 -10.64 8.75 -15.27
N TRP A 282 -11.45 7.87 -14.67
CA TRP A 282 -12.76 7.48 -15.20
C TRP A 282 -13.91 8.35 -14.66
N LEU A 283 -13.61 9.23 -13.70
CA LEU A 283 -14.59 10.25 -13.31
C LEU A 283 -14.78 11.25 -14.47
N GLU A 284 -16.01 11.75 -14.66
CA GLU A 284 -16.33 12.77 -15.66
C GLU A 284 -16.87 14.02 -14.94
N PRO A 285 -16.13 15.15 -14.93
CA PRO A 285 -14.79 15.35 -15.47
C PRO A 285 -13.70 14.60 -14.69
N GLY A 286 -12.55 14.34 -15.33
CA GLY A 286 -11.41 13.65 -14.73
C GLY A 286 -10.93 14.30 -13.44
N LEU A 287 -10.64 13.50 -12.42
CA LEU A 287 -10.31 13.97 -11.07
C LEU A 287 -8.85 14.44 -10.99
N SER A 288 -8.64 15.70 -10.64
CA SER A 288 -7.35 16.22 -10.17
C SER A 288 -7.03 15.61 -8.81
N THR A 289 -5.80 15.14 -8.64
CA THR A 289 -5.43 14.35 -7.46
C THR A 289 -3.93 14.44 -7.17
N VAL A 290 -3.48 13.87 -6.07
CA VAL A 290 -2.06 13.64 -5.77
C VAL A 290 -1.69 12.22 -6.20
N TYR A 291 -0.71 12.07 -7.07
CA TYR A 291 -0.11 10.75 -7.32
C TYR A 291 0.69 10.30 -6.10
N LEU A 292 0.32 9.16 -5.53
CA LEU A 292 1.04 8.46 -4.48
C LEU A 292 1.67 7.20 -5.09
N PRO A 293 3.00 7.06 -5.13
CA PRO A 293 3.68 5.98 -5.86
C PRO A 293 3.65 4.65 -5.09
N ILE A 294 2.45 4.14 -4.81
CA ILE A 294 2.27 2.93 -3.99
C ILE A 294 2.90 1.69 -4.63
N GLU A 295 2.92 1.62 -5.96
CA GLU A 295 3.55 0.51 -6.67
C GLU A 295 5.08 0.49 -6.46
N ASP A 296 5.73 1.66 -6.43
CA ASP A 296 7.16 1.76 -6.16
C ASP A 296 7.46 1.54 -4.68
N MET A 297 6.60 2.02 -3.80
CA MET A 297 6.72 1.78 -2.35
C MET A 297 6.68 0.29 -2.01
N ILE A 298 5.71 -0.46 -2.55
CA ILE A 298 5.61 -1.90 -2.27
C ILE A 298 6.74 -2.70 -2.96
N ALA A 299 7.17 -2.31 -4.15
CA ALA A 299 8.32 -2.94 -4.80
C ALA A 299 9.58 -2.76 -3.95
N THR A 300 9.84 -1.52 -3.49
CA THR A 300 10.97 -1.21 -2.59
C THR A 300 10.87 -2.00 -1.28
N ALA A 301 9.67 -2.16 -0.71
CA ALA A 301 9.46 -2.94 0.51
C ALA A 301 9.81 -4.41 0.32
N ILE A 302 9.43 -5.00 -0.82
CA ILE A 302 9.76 -6.39 -1.13
C ILE A 302 11.26 -6.56 -1.35
N ASP A 303 11.91 -5.65 -2.08
CA ASP A 303 13.35 -5.67 -2.28
C ASP A 303 14.10 -5.59 -0.94
N GLN A 304 13.67 -4.69 -0.05
CA GLN A 304 14.24 -4.53 1.29
C GLN A 304 14.01 -5.79 2.15
N ALA A 305 12.81 -6.37 2.10
CA ALA A 305 12.46 -7.59 2.82
C ALA A 305 13.31 -8.78 2.35
N VAL A 306 13.52 -8.93 1.04
CA VAL A 306 14.38 -9.99 0.47
C VAL A 306 15.82 -9.83 0.89
N ARG A 307 16.37 -8.61 0.85
CA ARG A 307 17.76 -8.33 1.31
C ARG A 307 17.93 -8.65 2.79
N LEU A 308 17.00 -8.23 3.63
CA LEU A 308 17.01 -8.56 5.05
C LEU A 308 16.94 -10.07 5.30
N ALA A 309 16.10 -10.80 4.58
CA ALA A 309 15.99 -12.25 4.65
C ALA A 309 17.29 -12.96 4.26
N ASN A 310 18.06 -12.37 3.34
CA ASN A 310 19.37 -12.86 2.93
C ASN A 310 20.50 -12.40 3.86
N SER A 311 20.19 -11.67 4.94
CA SER A 311 21.20 -11.05 5.83
C SER A 311 22.12 -10.05 5.11
N GLU A 312 21.62 -9.42 4.04
CA GLU A 312 22.34 -8.38 3.31
C GLU A 312 22.20 -7.04 4.05
N PRO A 313 23.22 -6.17 3.97
CA PRO A 313 23.12 -4.83 4.54
C PRO A 313 22.06 -4.01 3.82
N VAL A 314 21.21 -3.31 4.59
CA VAL A 314 20.19 -2.39 4.09
C VAL A 314 20.43 -0.98 4.61
N ALA A 315 20.04 0.01 3.83
CA ALA A 315 20.14 1.41 4.19
C ALA A 315 18.72 2.02 4.34
N PRO A 316 18.57 3.09 5.12
CA PRO A 316 17.33 3.86 5.16
C PRO A 316 16.88 4.31 3.77
N ILE A 317 15.61 4.14 3.49
CA ILE A 317 14.99 4.61 2.25
C ILE A 317 14.52 6.05 2.46
N PRO A 318 14.85 6.99 1.54
CA PRO A 318 14.27 8.33 1.57
C PRO A 318 12.74 8.27 1.51
N PRO A 319 12.03 9.22 2.16
CA PRO A 319 10.58 9.26 2.06
C PRO A 319 10.13 9.45 0.60
N PHE A 320 9.07 8.76 0.22
CA PHE A 320 8.43 8.97 -1.07
C PHE A 320 7.65 10.30 -1.05
N THR A 321 7.65 10.98 -2.17
CA THR A 321 6.96 12.28 -2.36
C THR A 321 5.86 12.14 -3.41
N GLY A 322 4.85 13.01 -3.33
CA GLY A 322 3.75 13.06 -4.28
C GLY A 322 4.00 14.04 -5.43
N THR A 323 3.20 13.87 -6.48
CA THR A 323 3.12 14.80 -7.61
C THR A 323 1.66 15.14 -7.85
N LEU A 324 1.33 16.41 -8.11
CA LEU A 324 -0.02 16.80 -8.46
C LEU A 324 -0.33 16.33 -9.89
N ILE A 325 -1.41 15.61 -10.04
CA ILE A 325 -1.99 15.22 -11.33
C ILE A 325 -3.21 16.09 -11.57
N LEU A 326 -3.06 17.04 -12.46
CA LEU A 326 -4.10 18.01 -12.77
C LEU A 326 -4.95 17.51 -13.93
N ARG A 327 -6.27 17.48 -13.70
CA ARG A 327 -7.30 17.10 -14.68
C ARG A 327 -8.41 18.15 -14.66
N GLU A 328 -9.58 17.81 -15.16
CA GLU A 328 -10.65 18.77 -15.44
C GLU A 328 -11.55 19.09 -14.22
N SER A 329 -11.36 18.42 -13.08
CA SER A 329 -12.21 18.61 -11.90
C SER A 329 -11.97 19.89 -11.10
N VAL A 330 -10.98 20.70 -11.51
CA VAL A 330 -10.65 21.98 -10.88
C VAL A 330 -10.73 23.10 -11.91
N ALA A 331 -11.46 24.17 -11.57
CA ALA A 331 -11.55 25.41 -12.36
C ALA A 331 -11.04 26.61 -11.55
N ALA A 332 -10.99 27.77 -12.20
CA ALA A 332 -10.71 29.04 -11.52
C ALA A 332 -11.80 29.37 -10.48
N GLY A 333 -11.36 29.62 -9.26
CA GLY A 333 -12.22 29.98 -8.14
C GLY A 333 -12.65 31.47 -8.16
N PRO A 334 -13.52 31.86 -7.23
CA PRO A 334 -14.09 33.22 -7.20
C PRO A 334 -13.04 34.36 -7.06
N PHE A 335 -11.86 34.05 -6.55
CA PHE A 335 -10.78 35.02 -6.32
C PHE A 335 -9.59 34.83 -7.25
N PHE A 336 -9.78 34.13 -8.37
CA PHE A 336 -8.73 33.90 -9.35
C PHE A 336 -8.28 35.21 -10.02
N GLN A 337 -7.02 35.56 -9.89
CA GLN A 337 -6.41 36.67 -10.61
C GLN A 337 -5.56 36.09 -11.76
N ARG A 338 -5.89 36.45 -13.00
CA ARG A 338 -5.03 36.06 -14.13
C ARG A 338 -3.65 36.68 -13.93
N PRO A 339 -2.57 35.90 -14.08
CA PRO A 339 -1.23 36.47 -14.17
C PRO A 339 -1.21 37.51 -15.31
N ALA A 340 -0.59 38.67 -15.04
CA ALA A 340 -0.44 39.74 -16.02
C ALA A 340 0.44 39.33 -17.21
#